data_503becfe1bdd421821f93b90ce973c57
#
_entry.id   503becfe1bdd421821f93b90ce973c57
#
_cell.length_a   1.000
_cell.length_b   1.000
_cell.length_c   1.000
_cell.angle_alpha   90.00
_cell.angle_beta   90.00
_cell.angle_gamma   90.00
#
_symmetry.space_group_name_H-M   'P 1'
#
loop_
_entity.id
_entity.type
_entity.pdbx_description
1 polymer ?
#
loop_
_entity_poly.entity_id
_entity_poly.type
_entity_poly.pdbx_seq_one_letter_code
_entity_poly.pdbx_strand_id
1 'polypeptide(L)'
;MKNNFGTNISWTLFGESHGPAIGITLDGLPAGFQVDMEQIKADMDKRKATGKISTQRHEADEVHIISGMYNGYTTGTALTIIIENQNTKSKDYSAFHGRLRPGHADFTAFEKYNGYQDYRGGGHFSGRLTACIVAAGSICRQILKSQGIVIGSHIESLYTLSDIPFSQDYDLLEKQIFEVNEKTFAVIDDQVKYQMIQEIEKAAAEGDSLGGILETAIIGLPAGLGEPFFDSVESILSHLIFSVPAVKGVSFGEGFGFAKMKGSQANDAFHFNNKIETQTNHNAGINGGITNGMPIIIHTCIKPTPSIFKTQESVDYLSKENVNLQIQGRHDPCILHRARIVVDSVVAFGLLDLYMSRLAVKPLQGDFE
;
A
#
# COMPACT_ATOMS: atom_id res chain seq x y z
N MET A 1 0.63 -11.88 18.78
CA MET A 1 0.92 -11.43 17.39
C MET A 1 -0.38 -10.93 16.80
N LYS A 2 -0.34 -9.87 15.98
CA LYS A 2 -1.55 -9.23 15.48
C LYS A 2 -1.56 -9.28 13.94
N ASN A 3 -2.27 -10.24 13.37
CA ASN A 3 -2.49 -10.37 11.94
C ASN A 3 -3.89 -9.87 11.53
N ASN A 4 -4.58 -9.22 12.47
CA ASN A 4 -5.90 -8.65 12.30
C ASN A 4 -5.84 -7.14 12.54
N PHE A 5 -6.57 -6.36 11.74
CA PHE A 5 -6.73 -4.91 11.87
C PHE A 5 -8.13 -4.49 11.42
N GLY A 6 -8.65 -3.41 12.03
CA GLY A 6 -9.94 -2.78 11.73
C GLY A 6 -10.89 -2.77 12.91
N THR A 7 -11.92 -1.94 12.82
CA THR A 7 -12.93 -1.70 13.87
C THR A 7 -14.32 -2.09 13.39
N ASN A 8 -14.86 -1.45 12.36
CA ASN A 8 -16.17 -1.76 11.77
C ASN A 8 -16.06 -2.83 10.69
N ILE A 9 -15.03 -2.72 9.87
CA ILE A 9 -14.57 -3.80 9.03
C ILE A 9 -13.21 -4.24 9.55
N SER A 10 -12.95 -5.53 9.49
CA SER A 10 -11.64 -6.05 9.86
C SER A 10 -11.12 -7.00 8.79
N TRP A 11 -9.80 -7.08 8.65
CA TRP A 11 -9.18 -8.12 7.88
C TRP A 11 -8.18 -8.92 8.70
N THR A 12 -8.07 -10.20 8.39
CA THR A 12 -7.06 -11.09 8.96
C THR A 12 -6.22 -11.66 7.83
N LEU A 13 -4.94 -11.31 7.80
CA LEU A 13 -3.97 -11.79 6.82
C LEU A 13 -3.27 -13.05 7.35
N PHE A 14 -3.16 -14.11 6.54
CA PHE A 14 -2.54 -15.37 6.91
C PHE A 14 -1.76 -16.04 5.77
N GLY A 15 -0.93 -17.01 6.15
CA GLY A 15 -0.11 -17.80 5.23
C GLY A 15 1.33 -17.33 5.15
N GLU A 16 2.15 -18.12 4.48
CA GLU A 16 3.58 -17.88 4.21
C GLU A 16 3.86 -18.07 2.72
N SER A 17 4.91 -17.38 2.22
CA SER A 17 5.22 -17.36 0.78
C SER A 17 5.56 -18.73 0.19
N HIS A 18 5.98 -19.69 1.02
CA HIS A 18 6.31 -21.07 0.63
C HIS A 18 5.41 -22.11 1.33
N GLY A 19 4.35 -21.66 2.02
CA GLY A 19 3.25 -22.50 2.44
C GLY A 19 2.34 -22.89 1.27
N PRO A 20 1.28 -23.67 1.52
CA PRO A 20 0.33 -24.11 0.46
C PRO A 20 -0.37 -22.94 -0.22
N ALA A 21 -0.77 -21.96 0.57
CA ALA A 21 -1.50 -20.78 0.12
C ALA A 21 -1.23 -19.58 1.03
N ILE A 22 -1.59 -18.40 0.54
CA ILE A 22 -1.78 -17.19 1.33
C ILE A 22 -3.24 -16.80 1.28
N GLY A 23 -3.73 -16.07 2.28
CA GLY A 23 -5.13 -15.67 2.29
C GLY A 23 -5.40 -14.46 3.17
N ILE A 24 -6.61 -13.93 3.00
CA ILE A 24 -7.14 -12.82 3.80
C ILE A 24 -8.63 -13.06 4.03
N THR A 25 -9.09 -12.77 5.24
CA THR A 25 -10.51 -12.74 5.58
C THR A 25 -10.91 -11.31 5.91
N LEU A 26 -11.96 -10.81 5.25
CA LEU A 26 -12.63 -9.55 5.58
C LEU A 26 -13.92 -9.86 6.33
N ASP A 27 -14.11 -9.20 7.45
CA ASP A 27 -15.36 -9.27 8.22
C ASP A 27 -15.96 -7.87 8.38
N GLY A 28 -17.29 -7.77 8.47
CA GLY A 28 -18.02 -6.51 8.60
C GLY A 28 -18.39 -5.84 7.25
N LEU A 29 -18.18 -6.49 6.11
CA LEU A 29 -18.64 -5.95 4.82
C LEU A 29 -20.19 -5.91 4.76
N PRO A 30 -20.79 -4.86 4.14
CA PRO A 30 -22.23 -4.80 3.95
C PRO A 30 -22.72 -5.94 3.06
N ALA A 31 -23.89 -6.50 3.36
CA ALA A 31 -24.56 -7.47 2.49
C ALA A 31 -25.12 -6.80 1.24
N GLY A 32 -25.13 -7.53 0.11
CA GLY A 32 -25.76 -7.10 -1.14
C GLY A 32 -24.92 -6.15 -2.01
N PHE A 33 -23.63 -5.96 -1.71
CA PHE A 33 -22.73 -5.24 -2.60
C PHE A 33 -22.29 -6.16 -3.75
N GLN A 34 -22.48 -5.71 -4.99
CA GLN A 34 -22.05 -6.44 -6.19
C GLN A 34 -20.55 -6.27 -6.38
N VAL A 35 -19.80 -7.38 -6.31
CA VAL A 35 -18.36 -7.37 -6.48
C VAL A 35 -18.00 -7.55 -7.96
N ASP A 36 -17.23 -6.60 -8.50
CA ASP A 36 -16.65 -6.69 -9.83
C ASP A 36 -15.34 -7.49 -9.79
N MET A 37 -15.39 -8.74 -10.25
CA MET A 37 -14.23 -9.63 -10.29
C MET A 37 -13.20 -9.22 -11.34
N GLU A 38 -13.62 -8.58 -12.44
CA GLU A 38 -12.69 -8.07 -13.48
C GLU A 38 -11.89 -6.88 -12.93
N GLN A 39 -12.50 -6.04 -12.10
CA GLN A 39 -11.76 -4.97 -11.41
C GLN A 39 -10.73 -5.55 -10.43
N ILE A 40 -11.07 -6.61 -9.67
CA ILE A 40 -10.10 -7.28 -8.80
C ILE A 40 -8.92 -7.80 -9.63
N LYS A 41 -9.20 -8.45 -10.76
CA LYS A 41 -8.17 -8.95 -11.67
C LYS A 41 -7.29 -7.82 -12.22
N ALA A 42 -7.90 -6.72 -12.65
CA ALA A 42 -7.17 -5.54 -13.15
C ALA A 42 -6.24 -4.94 -12.07
N ASP A 43 -6.69 -4.85 -10.82
CA ASP A 43 -5.87 -4.37 -9.71
C ASP A 43 -4.75 -5.38 -9.36
N MET A 44 -5.03 -6.67 -9.39
CA MET A 44 -4.03 -7.73 -9.24
C MET A 44 -2.96 -7.68 -10.33
N ASP A 45 -3.34 -7.39 -11.58
CA ASP A 45 -2.41 -7.27 -12.70
C ASP A 45 -1.45 -6.08 -12.53
N LYS A 46 -1.88 -4.96 -11.93
CA LYS A 46 -0.99 -3.82 -11.59
C LYS A 46 0.09 -4.19 -10.57
N ARG A 47 -0.15 -5.21 -9.73
CA ARG A 47 0.84 -5.72 -8.78
C ARG A 47 1.86 -6.69 -9.42
N LYS A 48 1.53 -7.29 -10.56
CA LYS A 48 2.39 -8.28 -11.23
C LYS A 48 3.69 -7.66 -11.73
N ALA A 49 4.70 -8.50 -11.86
CA ALA A 49 5.97 -8.13 -12.46
C ALA A 49 5.79 -7.78 -13.94
N THR A 50 6.41 -6.70 -14.39
CA THR A 50 6.30 -6.21 -15.78
C THR A 50 7.67 -5.98 -16.39
N GLY A 51 7.92 -6.59 -17.54
CA GLY A 51 9.09 -6.33 -18.38
C GLY A 51 10.44 -6.55 -17.69
N LYS A 52 11.45 -5.77 -18.09
CA LYS A 52 12.83 -5.85 -17.58
C LYS A 52 13.04 -5.15 -16.24
N ILE A 53 12.10 -4.30 -15.82
CA ILE A 53 12.18 -3.50 -14.58
C ILE A 53 11.69 -4.27 -13.34
N SER A 54 11.26 -5.51 -13.51
CA SER A 54 10.72 -6.35 -12.44
C SER A 54 11.36 -7.74 -12.47
N THR A 55 11.14 -8.49 -11.40
CA THR A 55 11.53 -9.90 -11.32
C THR A 55 10.93 -10.73 -12.46
N GLN A 56 11.67 -11.74 -12.93
CA GLN A 56 11.17 -12.70 -13.93
C GLN A 56 10.24 -13.77 -13.31
N ARG A 57 9.86 -13.64 -12.05
CA ARG A 57 8.93 -14.56 -11.38
C ARG A 57 7.52 -14.21 -11.76
N HIS A 58 6.87 -15.08 -12.52
CA HIS A 58 5.45 -14.97 -12.84
C HIS A 58 4.64 -15.94 -11.97
N GLU A 59 3.62 -15.42 -11.30
CA GLU A 59 2.62 -16.19 -10.58
C GLU A 59 1.25 -15.82 -11.15
N ALA A 60 0.38 -16.80 -11.32
CA ALA A 60 -0.97 -16.58 -11.85
C ALA A 60 -1.79 -15.68 -10.93
N ASP A 61 -1.56 -15.82 -9.61
CA ASP A 61 -2.26 -15.09 -8.54
C ASP A 61 -3.79 -15.21 -8.69
N GLU A 62 -4.27 -16.42 -8.98
CA GLU A 62 -5.69 -16.67 -9.10
C GLU A 62 -6.40 -16.47 -7.76
N VAL A 63 -7.41 -15.62 -7.76
CA VAL A 63 -8.17 -15.23 -6.57
C VAL A 63 -9.35 -16.17 -6.39
N HIS A 64 -9.38 -16.94 -5.31
CA HIS A 64 -10.49 -17.82 -4.95
C HIS A 64 -11.22 -17.24 -3.73
N ILE A 65 -12.47 -16.82 -3.92
CA ILE A 65 -13.35 -16.40 -2.83
C ILE A 65 -14.12 -17.64 -2.36
N ILE A 66 -13.82 -18.10 -1.15
CA ILE A 66 -14.36 -19.35 -0.61
C ILE A 66 -15.50 -19.16 0.40
N SER A 67 -15.76 -17.92 0.83
CA SER A 67 -16.81 -17.55 1.78
C SER A 67 -17.19 -16.09 1.60
N GLY A 68 -18.38 -15.72 2.06
CA GLY A 68 -18.82 -14.32 2.14
C GLY A 68 -19.35 -13.73 0.83
N MET A 69 -19.51 -14.55 -0.22
CA MET A 69 -20.07 -14.12 -1.51
C MET A 69 -21.05 -15.18 -2.06
N TYR A 70 -22.16 -14.70 -2.63
CA TYR A 70 -23.16 -15.54 -3.31
C TYR A 70 -23.70 -14.82 -4.55
N ASN A 71 -23.70 -15.49 -5.70
CA ASN A 71 -24.13 -14.93 -6.98
C ASN A 71 -23.51 -13.57 -7.34
N GLY A 72 -22.22 -13.35 -6.99
CA GLY A 72 -21.51 -12.11 -7.25
C GLY A 72 -21.76 -10.98 -6.22
N TYR A 73 -22.53 -11.25 -5.18
CA TYR A 73 -22.84 -10.28 -4.13
C TYR A 73 -22.25 -10.69 -2.77
N THR A 74 -21.82 -9.71 -1.98
CA THR A 74 -21.43 -9.93 -0.59
C THR A 74 -22.63 -10.41 0.24
N THR A 75 -22.42 -11.34 1.16
CA THR A 75 -23.48 -11.91 2.00
C THR A 75 -23.60 -11.23 3.37
N GLY A 76 -22.64 -10.39 3.73
CA GLY A 76 -22.53 -9.82 5.10
C GLY A 76 -21.89 -10.76 6.11
N THR A 77 -21.50 -11.98 5.70
CA THR A 77 -20.67 -12.89 6.50
C THR A 77 -19.20 -12.72 6.13
N ALA A 78 -18.28 -13.32 6.91
CA ALA A 78 -16.85 -13.21 6.67
C ALA A 78 -16.47 -13.63 5.23
N LEU A 79 -15.92 -12.68 4.45
CA LEU A 79 -15.46 -12.92 3.09
C LEU A 79 -14.00 -13.37 3.13
N THR A 80 -13.74 -14.59 2.65
CA THR A 80 -12.39 -15.16 2.67
C THR A 80 -11.86 -15.38 1.27
N ILE A 81 -10.67 -14.83 1.01
CA ILE A 81 -9.90 -14.97 -0.22
C ILE A 81 -8.70 -15.85 0.03
N ILE A 82 -8.46 -16.81 -0.88
CA ILE A 82 -7.25 -17.65 -0.89
C ILE A 82 -6.57 -17.52 -2.26
N ILE A 83 -5.24 -17.48 -2.23
CA ILE A 83 -4.37 -17.52 -3.42
C ILE A 83 -3.34 -18.64 -3.21
N GLU A 84 -3.36 -19.64 -4.07
CA GLU A 84 -2.43 -20.77 -3.99
C GLU A 84 -1.01 -20.37 -4.36
N ASN A 85 -0.03 -21.00 -3.71
CA ASN A 85 1.38 -20.83 -4.01
C ASN A 85 1.83 -21.94 -4.97
N GLN A 86 1.93 -21.63 -6.27
CA GLN A 86 2.25 -22.62 -7.31
C GLN A 86 3.76 -22.72 -7.62
N ASN A 87 4.55 -21.67 -7.34
CA ASN A 87 5.96 -21.56 -7.76
C ASN A 87 6.94 -21.59 -6.56
N THR A 88 6.80 -22.57 -5.67
CA THR A 88 7.65 -22.70 -4.47
C THR A 88 8.87 -23.56 -4.75
N LYS A 89 10.05 -22.93 -4.97
CA LYS A 89 11.35 -23.64 -5.09
C LYS A 89 12.08 -23.60 -3.73
N SER A 90 11.68 -24.45 -2.81
CA SER A 90 12.20 -24.47 -1.44
C SER A 90 13.70 -24.82 -1.35
N LYS A 91 14.27 -25.52 -2.35
CA LYS A 91 15.69 -25.91 -2.39
C LYS A 91 16.63 -24.70 -2.47
N ASP A 92 16.18 -23.58 -3.03
CA ASP A 92 17.00 -22.38 -3.21
C ASP A 92 17.32 -21.67 -1.87
N TYR A 93 16.59 -21.97 -0.81
CA TYR A 93 16.74 -21.28 0.50
C TYR A 93 17.51 -22.11 1.53
N SER A 94 17.66 -23.42 1.35
CA SER A 94 18.39 -24.28 2.30
C SER A 94 19.87 -23.92 2.39
N ALA A 95 20.49 -23.43 1.31
CA ALA A 95 21.88 -23.03 1.28
C ALA A 95 22.17 -21.71 2.05
N PHE A 96 21.11 -20.93 2.36
CA PHE A 96 21.21 -19.66 3.07
C PHE A 96 20.65 -19.75 4.52
N HIS A 97 20.24 -20.93 4.96
CA HIS A 97 19.80 -21.13 6.34
C HIS A 97 20.92 -20.75 7.31
N GLY A 98 20.63 -19.87 8.23
CA GLY A 98 21.60 -19.30 9.17
C GLY A 98 22.22 -17.97 8.76
N ARG A 99 22.23 -17.63 7.48
CA ARG A 99 22.83 -16.39 6.98
C ARG A 99 21.81 -15.27 6.92
N LEU A 100 22.09 -14.18 7.61
CA LEU A 100 21.20 -13.03 7.72
C LEU A 100 21.29 -12.16 6.46
N ARG A 101 20.23 -12.03 5.71
CA ARG A 101 20.21 -11.12 4.56
C ARG A 101 20.10 -9.67 5.06
N PRO A 102 21.05 -8.78 4.71
CA PRO A 102 21.00 -7.37 5.12
C PRO A 102 19.68 -6.71 4.68
N GLY A 103 19.10 -5.93 5.58
CA GLY A 103 17.85 -5.21 5.30
C GLY A 103 16.56 -6.04 5.25
N HIS A 104 16.64 -7.37 5.41
CA HIS A 104 15.49 -8.27 5.55
C HIS A 104 15.12 -8.53 7.02
N ALA A 105 14.02 -9.25 7.23
CA ALA A 105 13.50 -9.57 8.55
C ALA A 105 14.14 -10.84 9.16
N ASP A 106 15.17 -11.43 8.58
CA ASP A 106 15.69 -12.75 8.96
C ASP A 106 16.06 -12.82 10.44
N PHE A 107 16.87 -11.84 10.91
CA PHE A 107 17.26 -11.78 12.31
C PHE A 107 16.10 -11.44 13.24
N THR A 108 15.34 -10.41 12.92
CA THR A 108 14.24 -9.95 13.76
C THR A 108 13.12 -10.97 13.85
N ALA A 109 12.88 -11.74 12.79
CA ALA A 109 11.94 -12.86 12.79
C ALA A 109 12.44 -14.01 13.66
N PHE A 110 13.73 -14.36 13.53
CA PHE A 110 14.35 -15.38 14.38
C PHE A 110 14.20 -15.05 15.86
N GLU A 111 14.58 -13.84 16.27
CA GLU A 111 14.44 -13.39 17.67
C GLU A 111 12.99 -13.37 18.12
N LYS A 112 12.08 -12.82 17.30
CA LYS A 112 10.67 -12.70 17.68
C LYS A 112 9.96 -14.02 17.83
N TYR A 113 10.26 -14.99 16.97
CA TYR A 113 9.56 -16.28 16.89
C TYR A 113 10.40 -17.45 17.44
N ASN A 114 11.54 -17.14 18.07
CA ASN A 114 12.46 -18.10 18.67
C ASN A 114 12.85 -19.23 17.69
N GLY A 115 13.08 -18.86 16.42
CA GLY A 115 13.51 -19.78 15.36
C GLY A 115 12.40 -20.63 14.72
N TYR A 116 11.15 -20.50 15.15
CA TYR A 116 10.01 -21.29 14.61
C TYR A 116 9.33 -20.66 13.39
N GLN A 117 9.81 -19.51 12.89
CA GLN A 117 9.28 -18.92 11.67
C GLN A 117 9.61 -19.74 10.42
N ASP A 118 8.73 -19.72 9.41
CA ASP A 118 9.11 -20.23 8.08
C ASP A 118 10.06 -19.23 7.40
N TYR A 119 11.35 -19.59 7.33
CA TYR A 119 12.39 -18.74 6.73
C TYR A 119 12.39 -18.77 5.19
N ARG A 120 11.70 -19.74 4.58
CA ARG A 120 11.70 -19.92 3.13
C ARG A 120 11.04 -18.73 2.42
N GLY A 121 11.76 -18.09 1.51
CA GLY A 121 11.26 -16.94 0.74
C GLY A 121 10.81 -15.72 1.54
N GLY A 122 11.22 -15.64 2.82
CA GLY A 122 10.80 -14.60 3.74
C GLY A 122 9.49 -14.90 4.49
N GLY A 123 8.90 -16.07 4.28
CA GLY A 123 7.74 -16.57 5.03
C GLY A 123 6.57 -15.58 5.04
N HIS A 124 6.10 -15.25 6.23
CA HIS A 124 5.03 -14.26 6.46
C HIS A 124 5.46 -12.80 6.21
N PHE A 125 6.78 -12.52 6.18
CA PHE A 125 7.32 -11.18 5.88
C PHE A 125 7.49 -10.91 4.37
N SER A 126 7.15 -11.88 3.54
CA SER A 126 7.28 -11.77 2.11
C SER A 126 6.31 -10.76 1.50
N GLY A 127 6.76 -9.96 0.53
CA GLY A 127 5.88 -9.15 -0.31
C GLY A 127 4.81 -9.96 -1.06
N ARG A 128 4.93 -11.30 -1.09
CA ARG A 128 3.92 -12.22 -1.65
C ARG A 128 2.54 -12.03 -1.03
N LEU A 129 2.48 -11.80 0.29
CA LEU A 129 1.21 -11.63 1.01
C LEU A 129 0.42 -10.40 0.57
N THR A 130 1.10 -9.41 -0.03
CA THR A 130 0.41 -8.22 -0.56
C THR A 130 -0.57 -8.53 -1.69
N ALA A 131 -0.51 -9.71 -2.31
CA ALA A 131 -1.51 -10.15 -3.29
C ALA A 131 -2.91 -10.24 -2.65
N CYS A 132 -3.00 -10.81 -1.46
CA CYS A 132 -4.27 -10.87 -0.71
C CYS A 132 -4.74 -9.48 -0.30
N ILE A 133 -3.82 -8.58 0.09
CA ILE A 133 -4.14 -7.20 0.43
C ILE A 133 -4.75 -6.47 -0.78
N VAL A 134 -4.17 -6.66 -1.99
CA VAL A 134 -4.70 -6.03 -3.20
C VAL A 134 -6.07 -6.60 -3.57
N ALA A 135 -6.26 -7.91 -3.51
CA ALA A 135 -7.56 -8.53 -3.82
C ALA A 135 -8.68 -8.03 -2.87
N ALA A 136 -8.40 -7.99 -1.56
CA ALA A 136 -9.33 -7.48 -0.55
C ALA A 136 -9.54 -5.95 -0.66
N GLY A 137 -8.44 -5.20 -0.84
CA GLY A 137 -8.47 -3.74 -1.00
C GLY A 137 -9.21 -3.30 -2.26
N SER A 138 -9.19 -4.10 -3.34
CA SER A 138 -9.99 -3.84 -4.54
C SER A 138 -11.49 -3.82 -4.22
N ILE A 139 -11.98 -4.72 -3.35
CA ILE A 139 -13.39 -4.71 -2.90
C ILE A 139 -13.67 -3.42 -2.12
N CYS A 140 -12.78 -3.02 -1.21
CA CYS A 140 -12.92 -1.76 -0.46
C CYS A 140 -12.94 -0.54 -1.39
N ARG A 141 -12.08 -0.50 -2.40
CA ARG A 141 -12.06 0.56 -3.43
C ARG A 141 -13.36 0.62 -4.22
N GLN A 142 -13.94 -0.52 -4.59
CA GLN A 142 -15.23 -0.59 -5.31
C GLN A 142 -16.36 -0.03 -4.44
N ILE A 143 -16.42 -0.38 -3.14
CA ILE A 143 -17.42 0.16 -2.21
C ILE A 143 -17.24 1.67 -2.07
N LEU A 144 -16.03 2.17 -1.84
CA LEU A 144 -15.75 3.60 -1.75
C LEU A 144 -16.11 4.35 -3.04
N LYS A 145 -15.77 3.78 -4.21
CA LYS A 145 -16.12 4.35 -5.51
C LYS A 145 -17.63 4.48 -5.70
N SER A 146 -18.43 3.53 -5.20
CA SER A 146 -19.90 3.64 -5.23
C SER A 146 -20.44 4.80 -4.39
N GLN A 147 -19.62 5.33 -3.47
CA GLN A 147 -19.92 6.51 -2.65
C GLN A 147 -19.26 7.79 -3.21
N GLY A 148 -18.68 7.74 -4.42
CA GLY A 148 -18.01 8.87 -5.05
C GLY A 148 -16.58 9.12 -4.54
N ILE A 149 -16.02 8.21 -3.74
CA ILE A 149 -14.66 8.34 -3.19
C ILE A 149 -13.69 7.60 -4.10
N VAL A 150 -12.68 8.31 -4.63
CA VAL A 150 -11.70 7.76 -5.56
C VAL A 150 -10.29 7.94 -5.02
N ILE A 151 -9.47 6.89 -5.18
CA ILE A 151 -8.07 6.83 -4.73
C ILE A 151 -7.20 6.56 -5.94
N GLY A 152 -6.07 7.24 -6.03
CA GLY A 152 -5.04 6.96 -7.02
C GLY A 152 -3.68 7.44 -6.57
N SER A 153 -2.65 6.69 -6.95
CA SER A 153 -1.26 7.01 -6.64
C SER A 153 -0.42 7.05 -7.90
N HIS A 154 0.64 7.84 -7.87
CA HIS A 154 1.70 7.81 -8.87
C HIS A 154 3.09 7.75 -8.21
N ILE A 155 4.13 7.53 -9.02
CA ILE A 155 5.51 7.58 -8.56
C ILE A 155 5.93 9.05 -8.59
N GLU A 156 5.91 9.70 -7.42
CA GLU A 156 6.35 11.08 -7.24
C GLU A 156 7.85 11.23 -7.48
N SER A 157 8.63 10.29 -6.96
CA SER A 157 10.06 10.27 -7.21
C SER A 157 10.64 8.88 -7.21
N LEU A 158 11.69 8.69 -8.00
CA LEU A 158 12.49 7.48 -8.07
C LEU A 158 13.96 7.87 -8.06
N TYR A 159 14.68 7.47 -7.00
CA TYR A 159 16.07 7.86 -6.76
C TYR A 159 16.25 9.38 -6.81
N THR A 160 16.86 9.92 -7.86
CA THR A 160 17.09 11.36 -8.06
C THR A 160 16.14 12.01 -9.08
N LEU A 161 15.24 11.24 -9.66
CA LEU A 161 14.26 11.72 -10.64
C LEU A 161 12.92 11.99 -9.96
N SER A 162 12.28 13.08 -10.33
CA SER A 162 10.96 13.45 -9.81
C SER A 162 9.98 13.65 -10.96
N ASP A 163 8.75 13.20 -10.74
CA ASP A 163 7.58 13.51 -11.53
C ASP A 163 6.99 14.88 -11.10
N ILE A 164 6.03 15.39 -11.82
CA ILE A 164 5.22 16.52 -11.39
C ILE A 164 4.23 16.05 -10.32
N PRO A 165 3.94 16.86 -9.28
CA PRO A 165 2.97 16.51 -8.25
C PRO A 165 1.54 16.52 -8.80
N PHE A 166 0.60 15.91 -8.06
CA PHE A 166 -0.82 16.08 -8.31
C PHE A 166 -1.23 17.54 -8.29
N SER A 167 -2.19 17.91 -9.15
CA SER A 167 -2.69 19.28 -9.25
C SER A 167 -3.44 19.70 -7.98
N GLN A 168 -3.34 20.99 -7.64
CA GLN A 168 -4.19 21.60 -6.61
C GLN A 168 -5.57 22.01 -7.18
N ASP A 169 -5.71 22.10 -8.50
CA ASP A 169 -7.00 22.26 -9.16
C ASP A 169 -7.78 20.94 -9.11
N TYR A 170 -9.00 20.96 -8.58
CA TYR A 170 -9.78 19.76 -8.31
C TYR A 170 -10.13 18.98 -9.59
N ASP A 171 -10.54 19.66 -10.66
CA ASP A 171 -10.97 19.00 -11.89
C ASP A 171 -9.78 18.33 -12.60
N LEU A 172 -8.63 19.01 -12.57
CA LEU A 172 -7.39 18.43 -13.10
C LEU A 172 -6.88 17.28 -12.23
N LEU A 173 -6.96 17.40 -10.90
CA LEU A 173 -6.61 16.32 -9.96
C LEU A 173 -7.45 15.07 -10.20
N GLU A 174 -8.77 15.23 -10.33
CA GLU A 174 -9.68 14.11 -10.62
C GLU A 174 -9.28 13.40 -11.92
N LYS A 175 -9.03 14.17 -12.98
CA LYS A 175 -8.56 13.63 -14.26
C LYS A 175 -7.24 12.87 -14.11
N GLN A 176 -6.25 13.46 -13.41
CA GLN A 176 -4.97 12.82 -13.15
C GLN A 176 -5.12 11.51 -12.39
N ILE A 177 -5.99 11.45 -11.36
CA ILE A 177 -6.28 10.22 -10.60
C ILE A 177 -6.82 9.12 -11.52
N PHE A 178 -7.77 9.45 -12.41
CA PHE A 178 -8.29 8.48 -13.36
C PHE A 178 -7.20 8.01 -14.34
N GLU A 179 -6.40 8.93 -14.88
CA GLU A 179 -5.33 8.58 -15.81
C GLU A 179 -4.25 7.69 -15.19
N VAL A 180 -3.77 8.01 -13.97
CA VAL A 180 -2.75 7.18 -13.30
C VAL A 180 -3.30 5.80 -12.90
N ASN A 181 -4.60 5.69 -12.64
CA ASN A 181 -5.24 4.42 -12.33
C ASN A 181 -5.26 3.46 -13.53
N GLU A 182 -5.21 3.95 -14.76
CA GLU A 182 -5.11 3.11 -15.97
C GLU A 182 -3.65 2.71 -16.29
N LYS A 183 -2.65 3.41 -15.73
CA LYS A 183 -1.24 3.17 -16.04
C LYS A 183 -0.64 2.00 -15.23
N THR A 184 0.13 1.14 -15.87
CA THR A 184 0.93 0.10 -15.18
C THR A 184 2.13 0.73 -14.47
N PHE A 185 2.84 1.63 -15.15
CA PHE A 185 3.89 2.48 -14.56
C PHE A 185 3.32 3.87 -14.44
N ALA A 186 2.77 4.19 -13.27
CA ALA A 186 2.01 5.41 -13.05
C ALA A 186 2.92 6.58 -12.72
N VAL A 187 3.02 7.51 -13.65
CA VAL A 187 3.56 8.85 -13.53
C VAL A 187 2.61 9.81 -14.25
N ILE A 188 2.64 11.08 -13.91
CA ILE A 188 1.83 12.11 -14.56
C ILE A 188 2.50 12.54 -15.86
N ASP A 189 3.80 12.82 -15.82
CA ASP A 189 4.60 13.16 -17.01
C ASP A 189 5.20 11.90 -17.65
N ASP A 190 4.70 11.54 -18.83
CA ASP A 190 5.20 10.39 -19.57
C ASP A 190 6.66 10.52 -20.05
N GLN A 191 7.24 11.71 -20.08
CA GLN A 191 8.67 11.89 -20.40
C GLN A 191 9.55 11.38 -19.26
N VAL A 192 9.17 11.67 -18.02
CA VAL A 192 9.86 11.20 -16.82
C VAL A 192 9.81 9.67 -16.70
N LYS A 193 8.73 9.04 -17.16
CA LYS A 193 8.60 7.58 -17.19
C LYS A 193 9.78 6.90 -17.87
N TYR A 194 10.19 7.38 -19.05
CA TYR A 194 11.29 6.78 -19.79
C TYR A 194 12.62 6.91 -19.05
N GLN A 195 12.86 8.07 -18.41
CA GLN A 195 14.06 8.33 -17.63
C GLN A 195 14.09 7.41 -16.39
N MET A 196 12.97 7.28 -15.67
CA MET A 196 12.86 6.40 -14.51
C MET A 196 13.11 4.93 -14.89
N ILE A 197 12.55 4.46 -16.00
CA ILE A 197 12.76 3.09 -16.49
C ILE A 197 14.24 2.86 -16.82
N GLN A 198 14.90 3.78 -17.51
CA GLN A 198 16.33 3.70 -17.81
C GLN A 198 17.19 3.63 -16.55
N GLU A 199 16.86 4.43 -15.52
CA GLU A 199 17.61 4.41 -14.26
C GLU A 199 17.40 3.09 -13.49
N ILE A 200 16.20 2.49 -13.54
CA ILE A 200 15.96 1.14 -12.99
C ILE A 200 16.77 0.08 -13.75
N GLU A 201 16.79 0.12 -15.08
CA GLU A 201 17.55 -0.83 -15.90
C GLU A 201 19.07 -0.70 -15.64
N LYS A 202 19.57 0.52 -15.45
CA LYS A 202 20.96 0.78 -15.08
C LYS A 202 21.29 0.20 -13.71
N ALA A 203 20.48 0.48 -12.68
CA ALA A 203 20.67 -0.10 -11.35
C ALA A 203 20.64 -1.65 -11.38
N ALA A 204 19.71 -2.22 -12.17
CA ALA A 204 19.64 -3.67 -12.38
C ALA A 204 20.92 -4.24 -13.01
N ALA A 205 21.49 -3.56 -14.01
CA ALA A 205 22.74 -3.95 -14.65
C ALA A 205 23.95 -3.86 -13.69
N GLU A 206 23.91 -2.93 -12.74
CA GLU A 206 24.92 -2.79 -11.66
C GLU A 206 24.71 -3.79 -10.51
N GLY A 207 23.65 -4.61 -10.55
CA GLY A 207 23.28 -5.54 -9.51
C GLY A 207 22.75 -4.86 -8.25
N ASP A 208 22.15 -3.67 -8.38
CA ASP A 208 21.63 -2.83 -7.30
C ASP A 208 20.11 -2.63 -7.41
N SER A 209 19.54 -1.81 -6.54
CA SER A 209 18.12 -1.49 -6.50
C SER A 209 17.84 -0.04 -6.12
N LEU A 210 16.67 0.46 -6.51
CA LEU A 210 16.24 1.84 -6.28
C LEU A 210 14.95 1.87 -5.45
N GLY A 211 14.86 2.87 -4.59
CA GLY A 211 13.67 3.28 -3.87
C GLY A 211 13.10 4.59 -4.39
N GLY A 212 12.08 5.11 -3.72
CA GLY A 212 11.48 6.39 -4.07
C GLY A 212 10.25 6.70 -3.23
N ILE A 213 9.44 7.62 -3.72
CA ILE A 213 8.23 8.11 -3.04
C ILE A 213 7.03 7.90 -3.98
N LEU A 214 5.93 7.45 -3.41
CA LEU A 214 4.61 7.46 -4.03
C LEU A 214 3.82 8.64 -3.47
N GLU A 215 3.16 9.41 -4.34
CA GLU A 215 2.14 10.36 -3.96
C GLU A 215 0.77 9.72 -4.20
N THR A 216 -0.08 9.73 -3.18
CA THR A 216 -1.45 9.18 -3.20
C THR A 216 -2.44 10.31 -2.98
N ALA A 217 -3.40 10.45 -3.88
CA ALA A 217 -4.50 11.40 -3.74
C ALA A 217 -5.83 10.68 -3.53
N ILE A 218 -6.65 11.23 -2.63
CA ILE A 218 -8.01 10.77 -2.37
C ILE A 218 -8.96 11.94 -2.52
N ILE A 219 -10.00 11.78 -3.34
CA ILE A 219 -11.06 12.77 -3.56
C ILE A 219 -12.44 12.21 -3.19
N GLY A 220 -13.42 13.09 -3.02
CA GLY A 220 -14.81 12.73 -2.75
C GLY A 220 -15.12 12.39 -1.30
N LEU A 221 -14.16 12.52 -0.37
CA LEU A 221 -14.40 12.27 1.05
C LEU A 221 -15.26 13.39 1.65
N PRO A 222 -16.31 13.05 2.42
CA PRO A 222 -17.05 14.05 3.19
C PRO A 222 -16.19 14.57 4.36
N ALA A 223 -16.46 15.77 4.83
CA ALA A 223 -15.92 16.27 6.08
C ALA A 223 -16.44 15.43 7.26
N GLY A 224 -15.61 15.24 8.29
CA GLY A 224 -15.98 14.61 9.56
C GLY A 224 -15.67 13.12 9.68
N LEU A 225 -14.72 12.57 8.93
CA LEU A 225 -14.15 11.23 9.17
C LEU A 225 -12.92 11.36 10.05
N GLY A 226 -12.73 10.44 10.96
CA GLY A 226 -11.59 10.37 11.89
C GLY A 226 -12.01 10.59 13.33
N GLU A 227 -11.29 9.92 14.24
CA GLU A 227 -11.55 9.90 15.66
C GLU A 227 -10.32 10.40 16.43
N PRO A 228 -10.25 11.68 16.78
CA PRO A 228 -9.16 12.15 17.63
C PRO A 228 -9.30 11.56 19.05
N PHE A 229 -8.20 11.21 19.76
CA PHE A 229 -6.82 11.49 19.38
C PHE A 229 -6.15 10.32 18.65
N PHE A 230 -6.49 9.05 18.94
CA PHE A 230 -5.70 7.86 18.57
C PHE A 230 -6.05 7.29 17.20
N ASP A 231 -7.30 7.42 16.80
CA ASP A 231 -7.82 6.91 15.53
C ASP A 231 -8.08 8.07 14.54
N SER A 232 -7.22 9.10 14.57
CA SER A 232 -7.22 10.14 13.56
C SER A 232 -6.98 9.54 12.16
N VAL A 233 -7.41 10.25 11.13
CA VAL A 233 -7.18 9.81 9.73
C VAL A 233 -5.71 9.49 9.48
N GLU A 234 -4.82 10.38 9.92
CA GLU A 234 -3.37 10.18 9.76
C GLU A 234 -2.87 8.96 10.55
N SER A 235 -3.38 8.74 11.77
CA SER A 235 -2.97 7.61 12.61
C SER A 235 -3.35 6.28 11.96
N ILE A 236 -4.61 6.14 11.54
CA ILE A 236 -5.10 4.91 10.91
C ILE A 236 -4.41 4.64 9.57
N LEU A 237 -4.33 5.65 8.70
CA LEU A 237 -3.69 5.48 7.39
C LEU A 237 -2.20 5.22 7.52
N SER A 238 -1.48 5.92 8.41
CA SER A 238 -0.07 5.64 8.68
C SER A 238 0.17 4.23 9.20
N HIS A 239 -0.65 3.75 10.15
CA HIS A 239 -0.56 2.38 10.67
C HIS A 239 -0.65 1.36 9.52
N LEU A 240 -1.63 1.52 8.64
CA LEU A 240 -1.86 0.63 7.50
C LEU A 240 -0.74 0.73 6.45
N ILE A 241 -0.32 1.93 6.09
CA ILE A 241 0.74 2.16 5.11
C ILE A 241 2.08 1.59 5.61
N PHE A 242 2.43 1.78 6.90
CA PHE A 242 3.63 1.17 7.49
C PHE A 242 3.55 -0.35 7.61
N SER A 243 2.37 -0.97 7.50
CA SER A 243 2.24 -2.43 7.41
C SER A 243 2.69 -2.99 6.05
N VAL A 244 2.75 -2.16 5.02
CA VAL A 244 3.23 -2.54 3.68
C VAL A 244 4.75 -2.75 3.73
N PRO A 245 5.26 -3.92 3.26
CA PRO A 245 6.70 -4.16 3.25
C PRO A 245 7.47 -3.08 2.49
N ALA A 246 8.64 -2.71 3.00
CA ALA A 246 9.57 -1.70 2.50
C ALA A 246 9.15 -0.23 2.71
N VAL A 247 7.99 0.08 3.23
CA VAL A 247 7.64 1.45 3.64
C VAL A 247 8.53 1.89 4.79
N LYS A 248 9.06 3.14 4.71
CA LYS A 248 9.96 3.74 5.70
C LYS A 248 9.61 5.17 6.09
N GLY A 249 8.66 5.79 5.40
CA GLY A 249 8.18 7.13 5.72
C GLY A 249 6.77 7.34 5.20
N VAL A 250 5.99 8.11 5.93
CA VAL A 250 4.65 8.57 5.55
C VAL A 250 4.53 10.02 5.96
N SER A 251 3.99 10.87 5.10
CA SER A 251 3.61 12.23 5.44
C SER A 251 2.32 12.62 4.74
N PHE A 252 1.66 13.66 5.26
CA PHE A 252 0.39 14.19 4.75
C PHE A 252 0.61 15.66 4.36
N GLY A 253 0.14 16.05 3.16
CA GLY A 253 0.30 17.40 2.63
C GLY A 253 1.76 17.86 2.66
N GLU A 254 2.02 19.04 3.22
CA GLU A 254 3.38 19.58 3.33
C GLU A 254 4.32 18.70 4.20
N GLY A 255 3.78 17.86 5.06
CA GLY A 255 4.57 16.96 5.89
C GLY A 255 5.71 17.67 6.62
N PHE A 256 6.96 17.25 6.37
CA PHE A 256 8.14 17.89 6.95
C PHE A 256 8.41 19.32 6.42
N GLY A 257 7.76 19.75 5.34
CA GLY A 257 7.85 21.11 4.80
C GLY A 257 7.32 22.15 5.80
N PHE A 258 6.33 21.81 6.62
CA PHE A 258 5.80 22.68 7.68
C PHE A 258 6.87 23.24 8.61
N ALA A 259 7.96 22.48 8.86
CA ALA A 259 9.06 22.94 9.71
C ALA A 259 9.77 24.22 9.19
N LYS A 260 9.56 24.55 7.90
CA LYS A 260 10.16 25.71 7.23
C LYS A 260 9.15 26.83 6.96
N MET A 261 7.88 26.62 7.34
CA MET A 261 6.78 27.58 7.09
C MET A 261 6.47 28.39 8.35
N LYS A 262 6.04 29.63 8.13
CA LYS A 262 5.39 30.43 9.17
C LYS A 262 3.89 30.08 9.21
N GLY A 263 3.22 30.27 10.35
CA GLY A 263 1.79 29.96 10.47
C GLY A 263 0.93 30.65 9.42
N SER A 264 1.24 31.90 9.06
CA SER A 264 0.54 32.62 7.98
C SER A 264 0.72 32.05 6.58
N GLN A 265 1.71 31.20 6.37
CA GLN A 265 1.97 30.49 5.12
C GLN A 265 1.39 29.08 5.15
N ALA A 266 1.36 28.45 6.33
CA ALA A 266 0.94 27.08 6.54
C ALA A 266 -0.59 26.92 6.67
N ASN A 267 -1.29 27.98 7.11
CA ASN A 267 -2.74 27.91 7.34
C ASN A 267 -3.51 27.87 6.02
N ASP A 268 -4.42 26.91 5.93
CA ASP A 268 -5.37 26.78 4.82
C ASP A 268 -6.59 27.66 5.12
N ALA A 269 -6.70 28.83 4.50
CA ALA A 269 -7.77 29.78 4.74
C ALA A 269 -9.11 29.24 4.21
N PHE A 270 -10.13 29.21 5.06
CA PHE A 270 -11.48 28.80 4.67
C PHE A 270 -12.19 29.86 3.81
N HIS A 271 -12.96 29.40 2.85
CA HIS A 271 -13.90 30.22 2.11
C HIS A 271 -15.19 29.45 1.82
N PHE A 272 -16.23 30.19 1.47
CA PHE A 272 -17.52 29.61 1.09
C PHE A 272 -17.76 29.77 -0.42
N ASN A 273 -17.90 28.64 -1.09
CA ASN A 273 -18.26 28.56 -2.51
C ASN A 273 -19.26 27.41 -2.69
N ASN A 274 -20.56 27.68 -2.43
CA ASN A 274 -21.62 26.66 -2.31
C ASN A 274 -21.40 25.63 -1.19
N LYS A 275 -20.16 25.38 -0.82
CA LYS A 275 -19.71 24.56 0.33
C LYS A 275 -18.52 25.23 1.01
N ILE A 276 -18.19 24.80 2.22
CA ILE A 276 -16.97 25.27 2.91
C ILE A 276 -15.78 24.50 2.32
N GLU A 277 -14.80 25.26 1.85
CA GLU A 277 -13.53 24.77 1.26
C GLU A 277 -12.36 25.56 1.81
N THR A 278 -11.13 25.10 1.54
CA THR A 278 -9.93 25.86 1.81
C THR A 278 -9.28 26.34 0.51
N GLN A 279 -8.61 27.52 0.58
CA GLN A 279 -7.93 28.13 -0.59
C GLN A 279 -6.65 27.41 -0.98
N THR A 280 -6.00 26.79 0.01
CA THR A 280 -4.81 25.95 -0.12
C THR A 280 -5.08 24.62 0.60
N ASN A 281 -4.22 23.63 0.45
CA ASN A 281 -4.41 22.30 1.04
C ASN A 281 -3.12 21.76 1.66
N HIS A 282 -2.37 22.61 2.38
CA HIS A 282 -1.14 22.21 3.05
C HIS A 282 -1.35 21.10 4.08
N ASN A 283 -2.53 21.10 4.75
CA ASN A 283 -2.92 20.09 5.74
C ASN A 283 -3.53 18.83 5.10
N ALA A 284 -3.48 18.67 3.79
CA ALA A 284 -4.00 17.47 3.09
C ALA A 284 -5.45 17.12 3.44
N GLY A 285 -6.33 18.10 3.56
CA GLY A 285 -7.74 17.86 3.84
C GLY A 285 -8.04 17.35 5.26
N ILE A 286 -7.10 17.46 6.19
CA ILE A 286 -7.22 16.93 7.56
C ILE A 286 -6.94 18.05 8.57
N ASN A 287 -7.90 18.32 9.45
CA ASN A 287 -7.75 19.27 10.54
C ASN A 287 -8.16 18.60 11.87
N GLY A 288 -7.26 18.61 12.85
CA GLY A 288 -7.50 17.96 14.14
C GLY A 288 -7.72 16.45 14.05
N GLY A 289 -7.15 15.79 13.04
CA GLY A 289 -7.30 14.35 12.82
C GLY A 289 -8.58 13.95 12.06
N ILE A 290 -9.34 14.95 11.57
CA ILE A 290 -10.66 14.76 10.97
C ILE A 290 -10.63 15.35 9.54
N THR A 291 -11.28 14.66 8.59
CA THR A 291 -11.40 15.16 7.21
C THR A 291 -12.20 16.46 7.15
N ASN A 292 -11.81 17.41 6.31
CA ASN A 292 -12.50 18.68 6.10
C ASN A 292 -13.23 18.77 4.74
N GLY A 293 -13.18 17.69 3.93
CA GLY A 293 -13.83 17.64 2.60
C GLY A 293 -12.90 18.00 1.44
N MET A 294 -11.68 18.49 1.71
CA MET A 294 -10.65 18.71 0.69
C MET A 294 -9.95 17.37 0.35
N PRO A 295 -9.24 17.28 -0.80
CA PRO A 295 -8.46 16.09 -1.14
C PRO A 295 -7.44 15.72 -0.07
N ILE A 296 -7.30 14.42 0.22
CA ILE A 296 -6.19 13.93 1.04
C ILE A 296 -5.00 13.63 0.13
N ILE A 297 -3.83 14.17 0.48
CA ILE A 297 -2.57 13.91 -0.21
C ILE A 297 -1.60 13.24 0.77
N ILE A 298 -1.06 12.08 0.37
CA ILE A 298 -0.16 11.26 1.19
C ILE A 298 1.12 10.98 0.41
N HIS A 299 2.27 11.18 1.04
CA HIS A 299 3.57 10.79 0.49
C HIS A 299 4.10 9.56 1.23
N THR A 300 4.41 8.49 0.48
CA THR A 300 4.86 7.20 1.04
C THR A 300 6.25 6.86 0.54
N CYS A 301 7.25 6.89 1.42
CA CYS A 301 8.62 6.53 1.10
C CYS A 301 8.82 5.01 1.14
N ILE A 302 9.31 4.45 0.05
CA ILE A 302 9.62 3.03 -0.12
C ILE A 302 11.13 2.88 -0.31
N LYS A 303 11.77 2.12 0.59
CA LYS A 303 13.21 1.85 0.51
C LYS A 303 13.56 0.99 -0.71
N PRO A 304 14.81 1.04 -1.20
CA PRO A 304 15.32 0.09 -2.17
C PRO A 304 15.13 -1.36 -1.74
N THR A 305 14.93 -2.26 -2.67
CA THR A 305 14.83 -3.70 -2.41
C THR A 305 16.15 -4.18 -1.79
N PRO A 306 16.14 -4.79 -0.60
CA PRO A 306 17.39 -5.16 0.07
C PRO A 306 18.09 -6.37 -0.55
N SER A 307 17.39 -7.17 -1.37
CA SER A 307 17.99 -8.27 -2.13
C SER A 307 18.67 -7.72 -3.39
N ILE A 308 19.99 -7.55 -3.32
CA ILE A 308 20.83 -7.09 -4.42
C ILE A 308 21.89 -8.13 -4.77
N PHE A 309 22.45 -8.06 -5.99
CA PHE A 309 23.48 -8.99 -6.46
C PHE A 309 24.90 -8.62 -6.01
N LYS A 310 25.09 -7.46 -5.38
CA LYS A 310 26.37 -7.05 -4.81
C LYS A 310 26.68 -7.87 -3.57
N THR A 311 27.95 -8.19 -3.35
CA THR A 311 28.43 -8.83 -2.12
C THR A 311 28.21 -7.87 -0.94
N GLN A 312 27.62 -8.36 0.14
CA GLN A 312 27.33 -7.61 1.36
C GLN A 312 27.93 -8.32 2.58
N GLU A 313 28.40 -7.55 3.53
CA GLU A 313 28.79 -8.08 4.84
C GLU A 313 27.56 -8.54 5.61
N SER A 314 27.68 -9.67 6.29
CA SER A 314 26.60 -10.28 7.07
C SER A 314 27.14 -11.18 8.17
N VAL A 315 26.24 -11.87 8.85
CA VAL A 315 26.52 -12.82 9.92
C VAL A 315 25.79 -14.13 9.65
N ASP A 316 26.48 -15.24 9.86
CA ASP A 316 25.82 -16.52 10.06
C ASP A 316 25.47 -16.65 11.57
N TYR A 317 24.18 -16.58 11.89
CA TYR A 317 23.74 -16.56 13.29
C TYR A 317 23.82 -17.92 13.99
N LEU A 318 23.98 -19.00 13.24
CA LEU A 318 24.18 -20.34 13.79
C LEU A 318 25.61 -20.54 14.26
N SER A 319 26.61 -20.21 13.38
CA SER A 319 28.02 -20.27 13.74
C SER A 319 28.53 -19.05 14.50
N LYS A 320 27.77 -17.93 14.47
CA LYS A 320 28.13 -16.60 15.02
C LYS A 320 29.38 -16.01 14.38
N GLU A 321 29.58 -16.26 13.09
CA GLU A 321 30.71 -15.79 12.32
C GLU A 321 30.30 -14.69 11.35
N ASN A 322 31.16 -13.71 11.14
CA ASN A 322 31.01 -12.72 10.07
C ASN A 322 31.26 -13.40 8.73
N VAL A 323 30.37 -13.17 7.76
CA VAL A 323 30.41 -13.76 6.44
C VAL A 323 30.16 -12.72 5.35
N ASN A 324 30.71 -12.94 4.18
CA ASN A 324 30.32 -12.22 2.99
C ASN A 324 29.18 -12.98 2.29
N LEU A 325 28.08 -12.29 2.05
CA LEU A 325 26.88 -12.85 1.44
C LEU A 325 26.63 -12.20 0.09
N GLN A 326 26.52 -13.01 -0.95
CA GLN A 326 25.99 -12.60 -2.25
C GLN A 326 24.67 -13.32 -2.46
N ILE A 327 23.57 -12.53 -2.46
CA ILE A 327 22.22 -13.07 -2.60
C ILE A 327 22.03 -13.43 -4.07
N GLN A 328 21.73 -14.71 -4.33
CA GLN A 328 21.37 -15.20 -5.64
C GLN A 328 19.84 -15.34 -5.72
N GLY A 329 19.27 -15.08 -6.90
CA GLY A 329 17.83 -15.22 -7.09
C GLY A 329 17.28 -14.18 -8.08
N ARG A 330 15.95 -14.13 -8.16
CA ARG A 330 15.23 -13.20 -9.04
C ARG A 330 14.66 -12.08 -8.17
N HIS A 331 15.33 -10.93 -8.17
CA HIS A 331 14.96 -9.78 -7.34
C HIS A 331 14.45 -8.63 -8.19
N ASP A 332 13.57 -7.82 -7.62
CA ASP A 332 13.08 -6.59 -8.26
C ASP A 332 14.13 -5.49 -8.07
N PRO A 333 14.63 -4.85 -9.12
CA PRO A 333 15.51 -3.68 -8.98
C PRO A 333 14.75 -2.44 -8.49
N CYS A 334 13.44 -2.43 -8.65
CA CYS A 334 12.55 -1.40 -8.11
C CYS A 334 11.15 -1.98 -7.92
N ILE A 335 10.51 -1.68 -6.77
CA ILE A 335 9.17 -2.17 -6.45
C ILE A 335 8.08 -1.09 -6.49
N LEU A 336 8.43 0.19 -6.72
CA LEU A 336 7.50 1.32 -6.64
C LEU A 336 6.24 1.13 -7.48
N HIS A 337 6.39 0.77 -8.76
CA HIS A 337 5.28 0.59 -9.69
C HIS A 337 4.32 -0.52 -9.25
N ARG A 338 4.81 -1.53 -8.50
CA ARG A 338 4.02 -2.63 -7.95
C ARG A 338 3.45 -2.33 -6.56
N ALA A 339 4.19 -1.56 -5.76
CA ALA A 339 3.79 -1.18 -4.40
C ALA A 339 2.62 -0.19 -4.40
N ARG A 340 2.47 0.60 -5.47
CA ARG A 340 1.42 1.59 -5.64
C ARG A 340 0.02 1.02 -5.33
N ILE A 341 -0.37 -0.02 -6.03
CA ILE A 341 -1.70 -0.62 -5.83
C ILE A 341 -1.87 -1.26 -4.44
N VAL A 342 -0.77 -1.65 -3.79
CA VAL A 342 -0.81 -2.13 -2.40
C VAL A 342 -1.11 -0.98 -1.44
N VAL A 343 -0.47 0.18 -1.65
CA VAL A 343 -0.75 1.41 -0.87
C VAL A 343 -2.19 1.84 -1.08
N ASP A 344 -2.67 1.93 -2.33
CA ASP A 344 -4.07 2.25 -2.63
C ASP A 344 -5.05 1.31 -1.90
N SER A 345 -4.69 0.02 -1.79
CA SER A 345 -5.53 -1.01 -1.18
C SER A 345 -5.62 -0.86 0.34
N VAL A 346 -4.50 -0.61 1.03
CA VAL A 346 -4.52 -0.40 2.49
C VAL A 346 -5.17 0.93 2.86
N VAL A 347 -4.98 1.97 2.05
CA VAL A 347 -5.65 3.27 2.19
C VAL A 347 -7.16 3.10 2.04
N ALA A 348 -7.61 2.38 1.02
CA ALA A 348 -9.04 2.12 0.80
C ALA A 348 -9.68 1.38 1.97
N PHE A 349 -9.00 0.38 2.53
CA PHE A 349 -9.48 -0.33 3.70
C PHE A 349 -9.64 0.61 4.91
N GLY A 350 -8.61 1.41 5.22
CA GLY A 350 -8.65 2.33 6.35
C GLY A 350 -9.73 3.41 6.21
N LEU A 351 -9.89 3.95 5.00
CA LEU A 351 -10.93 4.94 4.71
C LEU A 351 -12.34 4.33 4.80
N LEU A 352 -12.52 3.09 4.34
CA LEU A 352 -13.82 2.41 4.45
C LEU A 352 -14.17 2.15 5.92
N ASP A 353 -13.22 1.73 6.75
CA ASP A 353 -13.42 1.51 8.19
C ASP A 353 -13.82 2.82 8.90
N LEU A 354 -13.11 3.93 8.63
CA LEU A 354 -13.44 5.27 9.15
C LEU A 354 -14.79 5.78 8.62
N TYR A 355 -15.11 5.54 7.35
CA TYR A 355 -16.39 5.93 6.76
C TYR A 355 -17.55 5.21 7.41
N MET A 356 -17.42 3.92 7.69
CA MET A 356 -18.44 3.14 8.39
C MET A 356 -18.61 3.57 9.84
N SER A 357 -17.55 3.95 10.55
CA SER A 357 -17.64 4.55 11.89
C SER A 357 -18.56 5.76 11.90
N ARG A 358 -18.37 6.67 10.94
CA ARG A 358 -19.22 7.86 10.83
C ARG A 358 -20.67 7.52 10.49
N LEU A 359 -20.91 6.60 9.56
CA LEU A 359 -22.26 6.18 9.17
C LEU A 359 -23.03 5.57 10.33
N ALA A 360 -22.35 4.85 11.22
CA ALA A 360 -22.97 4.21 12.37
C ALA A 360 -23.53 5.22 13.37
N VAL A 361 -22.89 6.36 13.56
CA VAL A 361 -23.29 7.37 14.57
C VAL A 361 -24.11 8.52 13.99
N LYS A 362 -23.93 8.86 12.70
CA LYS A 362 -24.57 10.01 12.05
C LYS A 362 -26.11 10.07 12.23
N PRO A 363 -26.85 8.95 12.09
CA PRO A 363 -28.31 8.97 12.28
C PRO A 363 -28.77 9.23 13.72
N LEU A 364 -27.83 9.11 14.67
CA LEU A 364 -28.11 9.29 16.10
C LEU A 364 -27.67 10.67 16.61
N GLN A 365 -27.05 11.47 15.78
CA GLN A 365 -26.63 12.84 16.11
C GLN A 365 -27.87 13.77 16.05
N GLY A 366 -27.92 14.72 17.00
CA GLY A 366 -28.92 15.78 16.96
C GLY A 366 -28.61 16.80 15.84
N ASP A 367 -29.64 17.49 15.39
CA ASP A 367 -29.48 18.61 14.46
C ASP A 367 -28.92 19.83 15.20
N PHE A 368 -28.01 20.55 14.56
CA PHE A 368 -27.55 21.86 15.04
C PHE A 368 -28.55 22.92 14.60
N GLU A 369 -29.24 23.55 15.56
CA GLU A 369 -30.15 24.65 15.32
C GLU A 369 -29.43 25.99 15.21
#